data_d41c90148bdfed5b8d7996188494e856
#
_entry.id   d41c90148bdfed5b8d7996188494e856
#
_cell.length_a   1.000
_cell.length_b   1.000
_cell.length_c   1.000
_cell.angle_alpha   90.00
_cell.angle_beta   90.00
_cell.angle_gamma   90.00
#
_symmetry.space_group_name_H-M   'P 1'
#
loop_
_entity.id
_entity.type
_entity.pdbx_description
1 polymer ?
#
loop_
_entity_poly.entity_id
_entity_poly.type
_entity_poly.pdbx_seq_one_letter_code
_entity_poly.pdbx_strand_id
1 'polypeptide(L)'
;MSRTSRSEFQGVLARREKRLAYLLLLPTFMLVLAIVLLPLVANFWISFKPVTLGDLRPPSLIIKEAARGTIAAPGDAFKIEYRFRNSSMKYPLAEASVRDTLPDGFTITALDPACDIISEAGARSIICTLGDLDAKARGKLVIEAVLREPL
;
A
#
# COMPACT_ATOMS: atom_id res chain seq x y z
N MET A 1 -56.84 -61.51 19.22
CA MET A 1 -55.51 -61.19 19.72
C MET A 1 -54.60 -60.92 18.49
N SER A 2 -54.45 -59.69 18.02
CA SER A 2 -53.52 -59.36 16.93
C SER A 2 -53.34 -57.84 16.85
N ARG A 3 -52.72 -57.18 17.84
CA ARG A 3 -52.43 -55.73 17.82
C ARG A 3 -50.96 -55.40 18.00
N THR A 4 -50.11 -56.38 18.25
CA THR A 4 -48.71 -56.13 18.63
C THR A 4 -47.68 -56.07 17.48
N SER A 5 -48.00 -56.58 16.33
CA SER A 5 -47.02 -56.63 15.20
C SER A 5 -46.95 -55.36 14.35
N ARG A 6 -47.96 -54.46 14.45
CA ARG A 6 -48.02 -53.24 13.59
C ARG A 6 -47.14 -52.11 14.14
N SER A 7 -46.86 -52.04 15.41
CA SER A 7 -46.09 -50.97 16.06
C SER A 7 -44.58 -51.13 15.87
N GLU A 8 -44.06 -52.33 15.81
CA GLU A 8 -42.62 -52.59 15.60
C GLU A 8 -42.17 -52.32 14.16
N PHE A 9 -43.03 -52.64 13.19
CA PHE A 9 -42.74 -52.33 11.77
C PHE A 9 -42.71 -50.81 11.50
N GLN A 10 -43.55 -50.04 12.14
CA GLN A 10 -43.54 -48.58 12.07
C GLN A 10 -42.26 -47.96 12.64
N GLY A 11 -41.68 -48.56 13.66
CA GLY A 11 -40.43 -48.07 14.28
C GLY A 11 -39.20 -48.24 13.40
N VAL A 12 -39.12 -49.28 12.62
CA VAL A 12 -37.98 -49.55 11.71
C VAL A 12 -38.06 -48.68 10.45
N LEU A 13 -39.27 -48.53 9.89
CA LEU A 13 -39.52 -47.65 8.76
C LEU A 13 -39.29 -46.18 9.11
N ALA A 14 -39.80 -45.68 10.24
CA ALA A 14 -39.64 -44.37 10.74
C ALA A 14 -38.13 -43.98 10.98
N ARG A 15 -37.33 -44.95 11.43
CA ARG A 15 -35.87 -44.75 11.57
C ARG A 15 -35.15 -44.64 10.23
N ARG A 16 -35.56 -45.37 9.19
CA ARG A 16 -35.01 -45.27 7.86
C ARG A 16 -35.42 -43.98 7.20
N GLU A 17 -36.66 -43.55 7.32
CA GLU A 17 -37.15 -42.27 6.78
C GLU A 17 -36.44 -41.08 7.46
N LYS A 18 -36.24 -41.10 8.75
CA LYS A 18 -35.43 -40.09 9.45
C LYS A 18 -34.00 -40.01 8.91
N ARG A 19 -33.34 -41.14 8.71
CA ARG A 19 -31.98 -41.15 8.17
C ARG A 19 -31.91 -40.60 6.75
N LEU A 20 -32.87 -40.96 5.93
CA LEU A 20 -32.96 -40.44 4.54
C LEU A 20 -33.22 -38.92 4.55
N ALA A 21 -34.11 -38.44 5.40
CA ALA A 21 -34.39 -37.02 5.52
C ALA A 21 -33.15 -36.22 5.98
N TYR A 22 -32.42 -36.73 6.97
CA TYR A 22 -31.17 -36.09 7.41
C TYR A 22 -30.09 -36.16 6.35
N LEU A 23 -29.98 -37.24 5.58
CA LEU A 23 -28.98 -37.42 4.53
C LEU A 23 -29.25 -36.52 3.34
N LEU A 24 -30.52 -36.22 3.04
CA LEU A 24 -30.92 -35.23 2.03
C LEU A 24 -30.76 -33.79 2.50
N LEU A 25 -31.03 -33.49 3.77
CA LEU A 25 -30.91 -32.17 4.33
C LEU A 25 -29.45 -31.79 4.66
N LEU A 26 -28.59 -32.77 4.96
CA LEU A 26 -27.21 -32.56 5.39
C LEU A 26 -26.38 -31.77 4.38
N PRO A 27 -26.37 -32.09 3.06
CA PRO A 27 -25.60 -31.32 2.09
C PRO A 27 -26.05 -29.86 2.01
N THR A 28 -27.37 -29.62 2.02
CA THR A 28 -27.92 -28.27 1.99
C THR A 28 -27.57 -27.50 3.26
N PHE A 29 -27.70 -28.14 4.42
CA PHE A 29 -27.34 -27.52 5.69
C PHE A 29 -25.84 -27.21 5.78
N MET A 30 -24.98 -28.12 5.32
CA MET A 30 -23.53 -27.90 5.27
C MET A 30 -23.17 -26.73 4.33
N LEU A 31 -23.83 -26.62 3.20
CA LEU A 31 -23.59 -25.54 2.24
C LEU A 31 -23.99 -24.17 2.84
N VAL A 32 -25.19 -24.09 3.45
CA VAL A 32 -25.64 -22.86 4.13
C VAL A 32 -24.70 -22.48 5.27
N LEU A 33 -24.29 -23.46 6.08
CA LEU A 33 -23.38 -23.27 7.19
C LEU A 33 -22.01 -22.79 6.73
N ALA A 34 -21.49 -23.34 5.63
CA ALA A 34 -20.24 -22.91 5.05
C ALA A 34 -20.33 -21.47 4.53
N ILE A 35 -21.38 -21.09 3.79
CA ILE A 35 -21.56 -19.74 3.26
C ILE A 35 -21.71 -18.69 4.38
N VAL A 36 -22.35 -19.04 5.49
CA VAL A 36 -22.57 -18.09 6.59
C VAL A 36 -21.39 -18.07 7.56
N LEU A 37 -20.89 -19.24 7.97
CA LEU A 37 -19.82 -19.31 8.98
C LEU A 37 -18.45 -18.95 8.42
N LEU A 38 -18.14 -19.25 7.16
CA LEU A 38 -16.83 -18.99 6.59
C LEU A 38 -16.49 -17.49 6.60
N PRO A 39 -17.35 -16.57 6.09
CA PRO A 39 -17.08 -15.14 6.17
C PRO A 39 -17.06 -14.63 7.61
N LEU A 40 -17.89 -15.20 8.49
CA LEU A 40 -17.92 -14.80 9.91
C LEU A 40 -16.62 -15.17 10.61
N VAL A 41 -16.12 -16.38 10.43
CA VAL A 41 -14.83 -16.84 10.97
C VAL A 41 -13.68 -16.05 10.36
N ALA A 42 -13.73 -15.78 9.05
CA ALA A 42 -12.71 -14.98 8.37
C ALA A 42 -12.67 -13.54 8.93
N ASN A 43 -13.80 -12.89 9.11
CA ASN A 43 -13.89 -11.56 9.70
C ASN A 43 -13.36 -11.54 11.14
N PHE A 44 -13.73 -12.56 11.92
CA PHE A 44 -13.23 -12.71 13.28
C PHE A 44 -11.71 -12.92 13.32
N TRP A 45 -11.18 -13.75 12.43
CA TRP A 45 -9.74 -13.99 12.30
C TRP A 45 -8.97 -12.71 11.90
N ILE A 46 -9.51 -11.94 10.95
CA ILE A 46 -8.91 -10.67 10.52
C ILE A 46 -8.93 -9.65 11.65
N SER A 47 -10.01 -9.64 12.46
CA SER A 47 -10.14 -8.72 13.59
C SER A 47 -9.06 -8.89 14.66
N PHE A 48 -8.49 -10.08 14.80
CA PHE A 48 -7.38 -10.33 15.72
C PHE A 48 -6.00 -10.02 15.15
N LYS A 49 -5.89 -9.78 13.84
CA LYS A 49 -4.62 -9.36 13.25
C LYS A 49 -4.48 -7.84 13.38
N PRO A 50 -3.38 -7.35 13.96
CA PRO A 50 -3.09 -5.93 13.96
C PRO A 50 -2.75 -5.50 12.51
N VAL A 51 -3.78 -5.25 11.70
CA VAL A 51 -3.62 -4.73 10.35
C VAL A 51 -3.48 -3.22 10.47
N THR A 52 -2.32 -2.70 10.15
CA THR A 52 -2.10 -1.27 10.05
C THR A 52 -2.39 -0.82 8.61
N LEU A 53 -2.87 0.42 8.45
CA LEU A 53 -3.06 1.01 7.11
C LEU A 53 -1.78 1.01 6.27
N GLY A 54 -0.61 0.92 6.92
CA GLY A 54 0.69 0.79 6.26
C GLY A 54 0.90 -0.57 5.56
N ASP A 55 0.23 -1.62 6.02
CA ASP A 55 0.35 -2.96 5.41
C ASP A 55 -0.47 -3.09 4.10
N LEU A 56 -1.42 -2.19 3.89
CA LEU A 56 -2.27 -2.15 2.70
C LEU A 56 -1.68 -1.31 1.55
N ARG A 57 -0.65 -0.52 1.82
CA ARG A 57 0.01 0.32 0.81
C ARG A 57 1.36 -0.27 0.44
N PRO A 58 1.68 -0.36 -0.86
CA PRO A 58 3.03 -0.72 -1.27
C PRO A 58 4.02 0.30 -0.72
N PRO A 59 5.28 -0.09 -0.47
CA PRO A 59 6.32 0.86 -0.10
C PRO A 59 6.42 1.93 -1.18
N SER A 60 6.43 3.18 -0.78
CA SER A 60 6.50 4.32 -1.69
C SER A 60 7.42 5.39 -1.13
N LEU A 61 8.07 6.12 -2.03
CA LEU A 61 8.88 7.27 -1.67
C LEU A 61 7.97 8.46 -1.41
N ILE A 62 8.04 9.02 -0.21
CA ILE A 62 7.37 10.28 0.12
C ILE A 62 8.41 11.37 0.07
N ILE A 63 8.16 12.38 -0.77
CA ILE A 63 9.04 13.53 -0.96
C ILE A 63 8.31 14.78 -0.49
N LYS A 64 9.04 15.65 0.19
CA LYS A 64 8.62 17.01 0.52
C LYS A 64 9.68 17.95 0.04
N GLU A 65 9.28 18.86 -0.81
CA GLU A 65 10.10 19.95 -1.31
C GLU A 65 9.89 21.20 -0.47
N ALA A 66 10.95 21.94 -0.24
CA ALA A 66 10.90 23.24 0.42
C ALA A 66 11.99 24.16 -0.15
N ALA A 67 11.59 25.28 -0.70
CA ALA A 67 12.52 26.35 -1.08
C ALA A 67 12.89 27.15 0.18
N ARG A 68 14.17 27.44 0.36
CA ARG A 68 14.71 28.24 1.43
C ARG A 68 15.60 29.33 0.87
N GLY A 69 15.33 30.56 1.26
CA GLY A 69 16.02 31.76 0.81
C GLY A 69 15.04 32.79 0.31
N THR A 70 15.54 33.93 -0.09
CA THR A 70 14.76 35.00 -0.68
C THR A 70 14.83 34.87 -2.19
N ILE A 71 13.69 34.86 -2.85
CA ILE A 71 13.55 34.80 -4.32
C ILE A 71 12.80 36.07 -4.72
N ALA A 72 13.47 37.21 -4.68
CA ALA A 72 12.84 38.50 -4.97
C ALA A 72 13.47 39.21 -6.18
N ALA A 73 14.76 39.01 -6.38
CA ALA A 73 15.50 39.72 -7.43
C ALA A 73 16.44 38.78 -8.19
N PRO A 74 16.75 39.07 -9.47
CA PRO A 74 17.79 38.37 -10.21
C PRO A 74 19.12 38.42 -9.46
N GLY A 75 19.77 37.28 -9.32
CA GLY A 75 20.99 37.13 -8.52
C GLY A 75 20.76 36.58 -7.12
N ASP A 76 19.52 36.50 -6.66
CA ASP A 76 19.23 35.90 -5.35
C ASP A 76 19.53 34.40 -5.38
N ALA A 77 20.28 33.95 -4.35
CA ALA A 77 20.59 32.55 -4.14
C ALA A 77 19.58 31.93 -3.18
N PHE A 78 19.09 30.75 -3.55
CA PHE A 78 18.17 29.99 -2.73
C PHE A 78 18.53 28.51 -2.74
N LYS A 79 18.01 27.78 -1.76
CA LYS A 79 18.24 26.34 -1.63
C LYS A 79 16.92 25.62 -1.76
N ILE A 80 16.91 24.57 -2.59
CA ILE A 80 15.81 23.62 -2.67
C ILE A 80 16.16 22.41 -1.82
N GLU A 81 15.38 22.16 -0.78
CA GLU A 81 15.53 20.98 0.09
C GLU A 81 14.49 19.94 -0.29
N TYR A 82 14.94 18.79 -0.77
CA TYR A 82 14.10 17.60 -0.91
C TYR A 82 14.28 16.71 0.29
N ARG A 83 13.25 16.60 1.09
CA ARG A 83 13.22 15.65 2.21
C ARG A 83 12.46 14.43 1.77
N PHE A 84 13.11 13.30 1.80
CA PHE A 84 12.51 12.04 1.41
C PHE A 84 12.45 11.05 2.55
N ARG A 85 11.47 10.16 2.47
CA ARG A 85 11.35 9.03 3.39
C ARG A 85 10.67 7.84 2.71
N ASN A 86 11.08 6.63 3.10
CA ASN A 86 10.32 5.43 2.79
C ASN A 86 9.03 5.42 3.62
N SER A 87 7.86 5.30 2.98
CA SER A 87 6.55 5.24 3.64
C SER A 87 6.35 3.97 4.45
N SER A 88 7.03 2.89 4.06
CA SER A 88 6.89 1.59 4.71
C SER A 88 7.68 1.53 6.01
N MET A 89 7.04 0.98 7.02
CA MET A 89 7.69 0.69 8.31
C MET A 89 8.39 -0.67 8.32
N LYS A 90 8.13 -1.52 7.32
CA LYS A 90 8.51 -2.92 7.32
C LYS A 90 9.32 -3.35 6.09
N TYR A 91 9.05 -2.75 4.95
CA TYR A 91 9.64 -3.16 3.68
C TYR A 91 10.62 -2.13 3.14
N PRO A 92 11.77 -2.56 2.63
CA PRO A 92 12.68 -1.68 1.91
C PRO A 92 12.06 -1.23 0.58
N LEU A 93 12.58 -0.14 0.05
CA LEU A 93 12.27 0.38 -1.29
C LEU A 93 13.53 0.27 -2.13
N ALA A 94 13.49 -0.54 -3.18
CA ALA A 94 14.61 -0.72 -4.09
C ALA A 94 14.64 0.39 -5.15
N GLU A 95 15.85 0.75 -5.59
CA GLU A 95 16.11 1.66 -6.71
C GLU A 95 15.34 2.98 -6.65
N ALA A 96 15.24 3.57 -5.46
CA ALA A 96 14.54 4.83 -5.28
C ALA A 96 15.24 5.95 -6.05
N SER A 97 14.46 6.71 -6.82
CA SER A 97 14.93 7.89 -7.52
C SER A 97 13.91 9.02 -7.43
N VAL A 98 14.40 10.24 -7.55
CA VAL A 98 13.60 11.48 -7.59
C VAL A 98 13.87 12.16 -8.90
N ARG A 99 12.83 12.50 -9.63
CA ARG A 99 12.93 13.33 -10.83
C ARG A 99 12.09 14.59 -10.64
N ASP A 100 12.71 15.72 -10.90
CA ASP A 100 12.05 17.01 -10.87
C ASP A 100 12.42 17.83 -12.09
N THR A 101 11.46 18.63 -12.58
CA THR A 101 11.65 19.47 -13.76
C THR A 101 12.02 20.86 -13.29
N LEU A 102 13.16 21.34 -13.76
CA LEU A 102 13.63 22.69 -13.46
C LEU A 102 12.92 23.70 -14.36
N PRO A 103 12.25 24.69 -13.78
CA PRO A 103 11.73 25.80 -14.56
C PRO A 103 12.87 26.61 -15.20
N ASP A 104 12.59 27.20 -16.32
CA ASP A 104 13.50 28.18 -16.96
C ASP A 104 13.66 29.40 -16.03
N GLY A 105 14.80 30.03 -16.06
CA GLY A 105 15.07 31.21 -15.21
C GLY A 105 15.92 30.92 -13.98
N PHE A 106 16.24 29.64 -13.69
CA PHE A 106 17.16 29.28 -12.60
C PHE A 106 18.47 28.70 -13.12
N THR A 107 19.55 29.01 -12.42
CA THR A 107 20.85 28.36 -12.62
C THR A 107 21.23 27.61 -11.38
N ILE A 108 21.54 26.33 -11.51
CA ILE A 108 22.05 25.52 -10.42
C ILE A 108 23.52 25.85 -10.22
N THR A 109 23.86 26.19 -8.97
CA THR A 109 25.23 26.54 -8.56
C THR A 109 25.90 25.41 -7.80
N ALA A 110 25.13 24.61 -7.06
CA ALA A 110 25.62 23.43 -6.40
C ALA A 110 24.57 22.31 -6.41
N LEU A 111 25.01 21.11 -6.70
CA LEU A 111 24.19 19.92 -6.80
C LEU A 111 24.66 18.88 -5.77
N ASP A 112 23.71 18.16 -5.18
CA ASP A 112 24.04 17.02 -4.33
C ASP A 112 24.73 15.93 -5.16
N PRO A 113 25.77 15.23 -4.66
CA PRO A 113 26.47 14.18 -5.40
C PRO A 113 25.59 13.02 -5.89
N ALA A 114 24.43 12.83 -5.29
CA ALA A 114 23.46 11.82 -5.71
C ALA A 114 22.57 12.27 -6.89
N CYS A 115 22.74 13.50 -7.38
CA CYS A 115 21.89 14.12 -8.38
C CYS A 115 22.63 14.45 -9.65
N ASP A 116 21.96 14.30 -10.80
CA ASP A 116 22.44 14.69 -12.12
C ASP A 116 21.42 15.59 -12.82
N ILE A 117 21.90 16.45 -13.71
CA ILE A 117 21.05 17.29 -14.55
C ILE A 117 20.96 16.65 -15.93
N ILE A 118 19.74 16.37 -16.38
CA ILE A 118 19.45 15.83 -17.69
C ILE A 118 18.65 16.87 -18.48
N SER A 119 19.05 17.08 -19.73
CA SER A 119 18.32 17.93 -20.68
C SER A 119 17.68 17.05 -21.74
N GLU A 120 16.37 16.94 -21.73
CA GLU A 120 15.60 16.18 -22.70
C GLU A 120 14.57 17.09 -23.36
N ALA A 121 14.53 17.09 -24.70
CA ALA A 121 13.55 17.83 -25.48
C ALA A 121 13.41 19.33 -25.12
N GLY A 122 14.50 19.97 -24.68
CA GLY A 122 14.50 21.38 -24.28
C GLY A 122 14.10 21.66 -22.83
N ALA A 123 13.64 20.67 -22.10
CA ALA A 123 13.37 20.77 -20.67
C ALA A 123 14.57 20.26 -19.86
N ARG A 124 14.93 20.98 -18.81
CA ARG A 124 15.96 20.55 -17.86
C ARG A 124 15.31 19.85 -16.70
N SER A 125 15.79 18.67 -16.38
CA SER A 125 15.32 17.89 -15.23
C SER A 125 16.48 17.50 -14.33
N ILE A 126 16.25 17.46 -13.04
CA ILE A 126 17.18 16.88 -12.07
C ILE A 126 16.72 15.46 -11.81
N ILE A 127 17.66 14.52 -11.85
CA ILE A 127 17.43 13.15 -11.43
C ILE A 127 18.37 12.87 -10.26
N CYS A 128 17.82 12.50 -9.12
CA CYS A 128 18.59 12.10 -7.96
C CYS A 128 18.38 10.62 -7.69
N THR A 129 19.46 9.84 -7.73
CA THR A 129 19.44 8.40 -7.48
C THR A 129 19.73 8.15 -6.00
N LEU A 130 18.74 7.67 -5.27
CA LEU A 130 18.83 7.41 -3.84
C LEU A 130 19.27 5.98 -3.52
N GLY A 131 19.20 5.08 -4.53
CA GLY A 131 19.47 3.66 -4.34
C GLY A 131 18.42 2.95 -3.49
N ASP A 132 18.87 1.94 -2.75
CA ASP A 132 17.99 1.16 -1.89
C ASP A 132 17.79 1.87 -0.55
N LEU A 133 16.53 2.04 -0.17
CA LEU A 133 16.12 2.68 1.07
C LEU A 133 15.51 1.65 2.02
N ASP A 134 16.14 1.44 3.14
CA ASP A 134 15.60 0.59 4.20
C ASP A 134 14.22 1.06 4.68
N ALA A 135 13.52 0.18 5.40
CA ALA A 135 12.28 0.54 6.06
C ALA A 135 12.48 1.75 6.98
N LYS A 136 11.58 2.73 6.91
CA LYS A 136 11.64 4.00 7.66
C LYS A 136 12.84 4.91 7.30
N ALA A 137 13.67 4.55 6.34
CA ALA A 137 14.79 5.39 5.93
C ALA A 137 14.33 6.80 5.59
N ARG A 138 15.14 7.78 5.97
CA ARG A 138 14.90 9.20 5.74
C ARG A 138 16.19 9.85 5.27
N GLY A 139 16.07 10.81 4.39
CA GLY A 139 17.19 11.58 3.94
C GLY A 139 16.79 12.96 3.48
N LYS A 140 17.81 13.71 3.10
CA LYS A 140 17.66 15.08 2.63
C LYS A 140 18.66 15.30 1.51
N LEU A 141 18.20 15.89 0.41
CA LEU A 141 19.03 16.41 -0.67
C LEU A 141 18.92 17.93 -0.66
N VAL A 142 20.00 18.60 -0.98
CA VAL A 142 20.03 20.06 -1.04
C VAL A 142 20.62 20.48 -2.38
N ILE A 143 19.91 21.34 -3.08
CA ILE A 143 20.31 21.91 -4.34
C ILE A 143 20.38 23.42 -4.16
N GLU A 144 21.47 24.03 -4.59
CA GLU A 144 21.60 25.48 -4.57
C GLU A 144 21.37 26.04 -5.98
N ALA A 145 20.56 27.05 -6.05
CA ALA A 145 20.22 27.71 -7.30
C ALA A 145 20.20 29.23 -7.16
N VAL A 146 20.40 29.91 -8.28
CA VAL A 146 20.34 31.36 -8.39
C VAL A 146 19.29 31.74 -9.43
N LEU A 147 18.48 32.73 -9.09
CA LEU A 147 17.49 33.29 -9.99
C LEU A 147 18.20 34.13 -11.07
N ARG A 148 17.96 33.84 -12.34
CA ARG A 148 18.49 34.62 -13.48
C ARG A 148 17.57 35.73 -13.94
N GLU A 149 16.29 35.43 -13.98
CA GLU A 149 15.26 36.34 -14.48
C GLU A 149 14.15 36.49 -13.44
N PRO A 150 13.53 37.68 -13.33
CA PRO A 150 12.41 37.87 -12.43
C PRO A 150 11.25 36.91 -12.82
N LEU A 151 10.62 36.33 -11.84
CA LEU A 151 9.45 35.48 -12.00
C LEU A 151 8.24 36.24 -12.52
#